data_de54b39106f5e9a11e1c2d4b865e86f6
#
_entry.id   de54b39106f5e9a11e1c2d4b865e86f6
#
_cell.length_a   1.000
_cell.length_b   1.000
_cell.length_c   1.000
_cell.angle_alpha   90.00
_cell.angle_beta   90.00
_cell.angle_gamma   90.00
#
_symmetry.space_group_name_H-M   'P 1'
#
loop_
_entity.id
_entity.type
_entity.pdbx_description
1 polymer ?
#
loop_
_entity_poly.entity_id
_entity_poly.type
_entity_poly.pdbx_seq_one_letter_code
_entity_poly.pdbx_strand_id
1 'polypeptide(L)'
;CDWTRYTYIRPRQMGSGYSSFEPMQDLVDAYWSIDGKTLPEIPSEETRRARFADMWMKYFAEPVGETYKSVAPAVFREKVPTLDIKSIPYMQEFRNRDSRLYASILFPLKGWQETDFSGDFYYMWDPLKAGSDGNESWTGYNYRKLVSLTPYQGWQSVEDYPIIRYAEVLLTYAEARVQNNGWDEKVQHALNDLRDRCGMPNVPNSLSKDAALELVRNERRIELAAEGH
;
A
#
# COMPACT_ATOMS: atom_id res chain seq x y z
N CYS A 1 19.98 8.25 13.59
CA CYS A 1 18.79 7.68 12.93
C CYS A 1 18.78 6.17 13.19
N ASP A 2 17.67 5.61 13.66
CA ASP A 2 17.59 4.16 13.86
C ASP A 2 17.37 3.49 12.50
N TRP A 3 18.46 3.20 11.83
CA TRP A 3 18.50 2.57 10.51
C TRP A 3 17.99 1.13 10.49
N THR A 4 17.81 0.50 11.64
CA THR A 4 17.20 -0.83 11.76
C THR A 4 15.73 -0.82 11.32
N ARG A 5 14.98 0.27 11.54
CA ARG A 5 13.60 0.42 11.09
C ARG A 5 13.43 0.22 9.59
N TYR A 6 14.32 0.82 8.79
CA TYR A 6 14.23 0.72 7.32
C TYR A 6 14.49 -0.69 6.82
N THR A 7 15.36 -1.43 7.47
CA THR A 7 15.64 -2.82 7.12
C THR A 7 14.42 -3.72 7.40
N TYR A 8 13.69 -3.46 8.48
CA TYR A 8 12.49 -4.22 8.83
C TYR A 8 11.28 -3.89 7.94
N ILE A 9 11.17 -2.67 7.45
CA ILE A 9 10.10 -2.24 6.53
C ILE A 9 10.38 -2.70 5.09
N ARG A 10 11.65 -2.83 4.73
CA ARG A 10 12.11 -3.07 3.37
C ARG A 10 11.76 -4.47 2.88
N PRO A 11 11.23 -4.62 1.64
CA PRO A 11 11.03 -5.92 1.02
C PRO A 11 12.34 -6.69 0.86
N ARG A 12 12.31 -7.99 1.09
CA ARG A 12 13.45 -8.88 0.90
C ARG A 12 14.10 -8.76 -0.48
N GLN A 13 13.29 -8.64 -1.51
CA GLN A 13 13.73 -8.55 -2.91
C GLN A 13 14.66 -7.38 -3.21
N MET A 14 14.70 -6.39 -2.34
CA MET A 14 15.62 -5.25 -2.46
C MET A 14 16.97 -5.48 -1.79
N GLY A 15 17.27 -6.71 -1.39
CA GLY A 15 18.48 -7.06 -0.64
C GLY A 15 18.45 -6.54 0.81
N SER A 16 18.85 -7.40 1.75
CA SER A 16 18.90 -7.07 3.18
C SER A 16 17.59 -6.57 3.82
N GLY A 17 16.45 -6.78 3.19
CA GLY A 17 15.12 -6.48 3.74
C GLY A 17 14.57 -7.67 4.53
N TYR A 18 13.82 -7.40 5.60
CA TYR A 18 13.24 -8.44 6.46
C TYR A 18 11.72 -8.52 6.39
N SER A 19 11.05 -7.59 5.71
CA SER A 19 9.58 -7.55 5.62
C SER A 19 8.86 -7.75 6.97
N SER A 20 9.43 -7.23 8.06
CA SER A 20 8.92 -7.50 9.42
C SER A 20 7.84 -6.51 9.86
N PHE A 21 7.71 -5.38 9.19
CA PHE A 21 6.62 -4.42 9.36
C PHE A 21 5.84 -4.36 8.06
N GLU A 22 4.62 -4.84 8.11
CA GLU A 22 3.81 -5.08 6.93
C GLU A 22 2.47 -4.38 7.03
N PRO A 23 1.93 -3.88 5.91
CA PRO A 23 0.56 -3.44 5.84
C PRO A 23 -0.39 -4.61 6.07
N MET A 24 -1.41 -4.39 6.89
CA MET A 24 -2.52 -5.33 7.03
C MET A 24 -3.56 -5.07 5.94
N GLN A 25 -4.38 -6.06 5.60
CA GLN A 25 -5.42 -5.96 4.60
C GLN A 25 -6.40 -4.81 4.89
N ASP A 26 -6.74 -4.59 6.15
CA ASP A 26 -7.67 -3.53 6.56
C ASP A 26 -7.11 -2.12 6.32
N LEU A 27 -5.77 -1.94 6.34
CA LEU A 27 -5.16 -0.70 5.90
C LEU A 27 -5.28 -0.53 4.38
N VAL A 28 -5.07 -1.59 3.60
CA VAL A 28 -5.24 -1.56 2.14
C VAL A 28 -6.68 -1.22 1.77
N ASP A 29 -7.65 -1.79 2.48
CA ASP A 29 -9.07 -1.53 2.27
C ASP A 29 -9.49 -0.11 2.71
N ALA A 30 -8.78 0.50 3.65
CA ALA A 30 -9.05 1.86 4.13
C ALA A 30 -8.77 2.96 3.08
N TYR A 31 -7.90 2.71 2.10
CA TYR A 31 -7.67 3.68 1.02
C TYR A 31 -8.94 3.84 0.19
N TRP A 32 -9.29 5.10 -0.13
CA TRP A 32 -10.48 5.43 -0.88
C TRP A 32 -10.46 4.86 -2.31
N SER A 33 -11.63 4.76 -2.93
CA SER A 33 -11.73 4.73 -4.39
C SER A 33 -11.35 6.10 -4.97
N ILE A 34 -11.03 6.15 -6.25
CA ILE A 34 -10.58 7.40 -6.92
C ILE A 34 -11.63 8.52 -6.89
N ASP A 35 -12.89 8.18 -6.68
CA ASP A 35 -13.98 9.14 -6.50
C ASP A 35 -14.11 9.66 -5.05
N GLY A 36 -13.18 9.32 -4.19
CA GLY A 36 -13.10 9.81 -2.80
C GLY A 36 -14.06 9.15 -1.83
N LYS A 37 -14.64 8.01 -2.20
CA LYS A 37 -15.58 7.24 -1.38
C LYS A 37 -14.94 5.98 -0.82
N THR A 38 -15.58 5.38 0.16
CA THR A 38 -15.30 4.01 0.59
C THR A 38 -15.49 3.04 -0.58
N LEU A 39 -14.80 1.91 -0.53
CA LEU A 39 -14.96 0.90 -1.56
C LEU A 39 -16.40 0.39 -1.60
N PRO A 40 -16.99 0.28 -2.79
CA PRO A 40 -18.37 -0.18 -2.92
C PRO A 40 -18.53 -1.65 -2.53
N GLU A 41 -17.47 -2.43 -2.69
CA GLU A 41 -17.41 -3.84 -2.35
C GLU A 41 -16.00 -4.18 -1.86
N ILE A 42 -15.94 -4.82 -0.70
CA ILE A 42 -14.71 -5.39 -0.15
C ILE A 42 -14.78 -6.91 -0.34
N PRO A 43 -13.95 -7.51 -1.20
CA PRO A 43 -13.95 -8.95 -1.40
C PRO A 43 -13.66 -9.69 -0.08
N SER A 44 -14.28 -10.84 0.11
CA SER A 44 -13.95 -11.70 1.24
C SER A 44 -12.51 -12.21 1.16
N GLU A 45 -11.93 -12.57 2.30
CA GLU A 45 -10.58 -13.15 2.35
C GLU A 45 -10.48 -14.41 1.47
N GLU A 46 -11.49 -15.26 1.49
CA GLU A 46 -11.56 -16.45 0.65
C GLU A 46 -11.52 -16.09 -0.86
N THR A 47 -12.30 -15.09 -1.26
CA THR A 47 -12.30 -14.60 -2.66
C THR A 47 -10.94 -14.08 -3.07
N ARG A 48 -10.27 -13.30 -2.22
CA ARG A 48 -8.93 -12.78 -2.50
C ARG A 48 -7.90 -13.89 -2.61
N ARG A 49 -7.91 -14.83 -1.68
CA ARG A 49 -7.02 -16.00 -1.71
C ARG A 49 -7.20 -16.83 -2.98
N ALA A 50 -8.45 -17.09 -3.37
CA ALA A 50 -8.74 -17.82 -4.60
C ALA A 50 -8.23 -17.08 -5.84
N ARG A 51 -8.54 -15.78 -5.99
CA ARG A 51 -8.06 -14.96 -7.11
C ARG A 51 -6.53 -14.89 -7.17
N PHE A 52 -5.87 -14.78 -6.03
CA PHE A 52 -4.41 -14.79 -5.96
C PHE A 52 -3.84 -16.15 -6.36
N ALA A 53 -4.37 -17.24 -5.83
CA ALA A 53 -3.93 -18.59 -6.14
C ALA A 53 -4.09 -18.90 -7.64
N ASP A 54 -5.22 -18.55 -8.23
CA ASP A 54 -5.46 -18.73 -9.67
C ASP A 54 -4.45 -17.95 -10.53
N MET A 55 -4.19 -16.70 -10.16
CA MET A 55 -3.18 -15.87 -10.81
C MET A 55 -1.79 -16.50 -10.69
N TRP A 56 -1.40 -16.90 -9.47
CA TRP A 56 -0.08 -17.45 -9.21
C TRP A 56 0.13 -18.75 -9.96
N MET A 57 -0.80 -19.68 -9.86
CA MET A 57 -0.75 -20.96 -10.57
C MET A 57 -0.69 -20.81 -12.07
N LYS A 58 -1.45 -19.86 -12.63
CA LYS A 58 -1.50 -19.61 -14.07
C LYS A 58 -0.21 -19.02 -14.64
N TYR A 59 0.41 -18.09 -13.90
CA TYR A 59 1.49 -17.28 -14.44
C TYR A 59 2.86 -17.55 -13.82
N PHE A 60 2.92 -17.97 -12.57
CA PHE A 60 4.16 -17.96 -11.77
C PHE A 60 4.49 -19.26 -11.06
N ALA A 61 3.73 -20.33 -11.30
CA ALA A 61 4.03 -21.66 -10.78
C ALA A 61 4.58 -22.57 -11.90
N GLU A 62 5.57 -23.35 -11.55
CA GLU A 62 6.15 -24.40 -12.41
C GLU A 62 5.92 -25.78 -11.81
N PRO A 63 5.46 -26.79 -12.56
CA PRO A 63 5.30 -28.13 -12.04
C PRO A 63 6.66 -28.75 -11.72
N VAL A 64 6.74 -29.45 -10.60
CA VAL A 64 7.92 -30.21 -10.17
C VAL A 64 7.45 -31.57 -9.62
N GLY A 65 7.49 -32.61 -10.45
CA GLY A 65 6.88 -33.89 -10.11
C GLY A 65 5.38 -33.75 -9.89
N GLU A 66 4.91 -34.13 -8.72
CA GLU A 66 3.49 -33.99 -8.30
C GLU A 66 3.18 -32.67 -7.60
N THR A 67 4.15 -31.77 -7.49
CA THR A 67 4.03 -30.50 -6.78
C THR A 67 4.30 -29.32 -7.69
N TYR A 68 4.29 -28.10 -7.12
CA TYR A 68 4.62 -26.86 -7.81
C TYR A 68 5.70 -26.12 -7.05
N LYS A 69 6.52 -25.37 -7.77
CA LYS A 69 7.41 -24.35 -7.23
C LYS A 69 7.13 -23.01 -7.91
N SER A 70 7.48 -21.96 -7.26
CA SER A 70 7.44 -20.61 -7.85
C SER A 70 8.57 -20.43 -8.87
N VAL A 71 8.28 -19.71 -9.95
CA VAL A 71 9.31 -19.32 -10.93
C VAL A 71 10.45 -18.54 -10.25
N ALA A 72 11.64 -18.61 -10.79
CA ALA A 72 12.75 -17.82 -10.32
C ALA A 72 12.47 -16.32 -10.44
N PRO A 73 13.00 -15.45 -9.53
CA PRO A 73 12.78 -14.01 -9.59
C PRO A 73 13.17 -13.35 -10.93
N ALA A 74 14.14 -13.89 -11.65
CA ALA A 74 14.50 -13.41 -12.99
C ALA A 74 13.37 -13.66 -13.99
N VAL A 75 12.82 -14.88 -14.01
CA VAL A 75 11.70 -15.26 -14.87
C VAL A 75 10.44 -14.44 -14.54
N PHE A 76 10.19 -14.21 -13.26
CA PHE A 76 9.09 -13.34 -12.84
C PHE A 76 9.22 -11.93 -13.43
N ARG A 77 10.40 -11.29 -13.29
CA ARG A 77 10.67 -9.94 -13.81
C ARG A 77 10.53 -9.84 -15.34
N GLU A 78 10.95 -10.86 -16.06
CA GLU A 78 10.81 -10.91 -17.52
C GLU A 78 9.35 -11.11 -17.94
N LYS A 79 8.58 -11.86 -17.16
CA LYS A 79 7.21 -12.23 -17.50
C LYS A 79 6.19 -11.14 -17.19
N VAL A 80 6.31 -10.47 -16.04
CA VAL A 80 5.31 -9.48 -15.61
C VAL A 80 5.04 -8.40 -16.65
N PRO A 81 6.03 -7.78 -17.33
CA PRO A 81 5.78 -6.77 -18.35
C PRO A 81 5.03 -7.29 -19.59
N THR A 82 5.00 -8.61 -19.80
CA THR A 82 4.29 -9.22 -20.94
C THR A 82 2.83 -9.51 -20.64
N LEU A 83 2.39 -9.38 -19.39
CA LEU A 83 1.03 -9.67 -18.99
C LEU A 83 0.11 -8.45 -19.13
N ASP A 84 -1.11 -8.68 -19.52
CA ASP A 84 -2.18 -7.71 -19.33
C ASP A 84 -2.63 -7.73 -17.87
N ILE A 85 -1.82 -7.10 -17.01
CA ILE A 85 -2.05 -7.05 -15.56
C ILE A 85 -3.44 -6.50 -15.23
N LYS A 86 -3.93 -5.56 -16.05
CA LYS A 86 -5.23 -4.91 -15.81
C LYS A 86 -6.41 -5.87 -15.99
N SER A 87 -6.25 -6.96 -16.72
CA SER A 87 -7.29 -7.99 -16.90
C SER A 87 -7.27 -9.09 -15.84
N ILE A 88 -6.22 -9.16 -15.01
CA ILE A 88 -6.09 -10.20 -13.99
C ILE A 88 -7.12 -9.97 -12.87
N PRO A 89 -7.99 -10.95 -12.53
CA PRO A 89 -9.04 -10.78 -11.52
C PRO A 89 -8.53 -10.34 -10.15
N TYR A 90 -7.39 -10.86 -9.71
CA TYR A 90 -6.74 -10.45 -8.46
C TYR A 90 -6.41 -8.95 -8.43
N MET A 91 -6.03 -8.37 -9.59
CA MET A 91 -5.61 -6.97 -9.68
C MET A 91 -6.77 -5.98 -9.72
N GLN A 92 -8.03 -6.45 -9.84
CA GLN A 92 -9.20 -5.57 -9.92
C GLN A 92 -9.41 -4.74 -8.65
N GLU A 93 -9.11 -5.30 -7.48
CA GLU A 93 -9.28 -4.61 -6.20
C GLU A 93 -8.30 -3.45 -5.97
N PHE A 94 -7.19 -3.42 -6.71
CA PHE A 94 -6.20 -2.34 -6.64
C PHE A 94 -6.38 -1.26 -7.72
N ARG A 95 -7.42 -1.36 -8.55
CA ARG A 95 -7.68 -0.39 -9.61
C ARG A 95 -8.56 0.75 -9.13
N ASN A 96 -8.36 1.93 -9.75
CA ASN A 96 -9.18 3.11 -9.48
C ASN A 96 -9.24 3.45 -7.97
N ARG A 97 -8.08 3.38 -7.33
CA ARG A 97 -7.90 3.67 -5.91
C ARG A 97 -7.21 5.02 -5.72
N ASP A 98 -7.26 5.51 -4.52
CA ASP A 98 -6.50 6.65 -4.04
C ASP A 98 -5.02 6.51 -4.42
N SER A 99 -4.42 7.55 -4.98
CA SER A 99 -3.02 7.53 -5.43
C SER A 99 -2.03 7.23 -4.30
N ARG A 100 -2.42 7.52 -3.06
CA ARG A 100 -1.62 7.22 -1.87
C ARG A 100 -1.49 5.71 -1.61
N LEU A 101 -2.44 4.89 -2.05
CA LEU A 101 -2.28 3.44 -2.01
C LEU A 101 -1.02 3.02 -2.79
N TYR A 102 -0.91 3.50 -4.02
CA TYR A 102 0.23 3.15 -4.89
C TYR A 102 1.55 3.75 -4.42
N ALA A 103 1.51 4.89 -3.75
CA ALA A 103 2.68 5.53 -3.18
C ALA A 103 3.18 4.86 -1.89
N SER A 104 2.27 4.22 -1.15
CA SER A 104 2.56 3.73 0.19
C SER A 104 2.72 2.22 0.28
N ILE A 105 2.02 1.46 -0.55
CA ILE A 105 1.88 0.01 -0.43
C ILE A 105 2.40 -0.69 -1.68
N LEU A 106 3.19 -1.74 -1.47
CA LEU A 106 3.53 -2.74 -2.48
C LEU A 106 2.57 -3.92 -2.32
N PHE A 107 1.95 -4.30 -3.41
CA PHE A 107 1.15 -5.51 -3.56
C PHE A 107 1.67 -6.31 -4.75
N PRO A 108 1.44 -7.63 -4.83
CA PRO A 108 1.96 -8.47 -5.90
C PRO A 108 1.72 -7.88 -7.29
N LEU A 109 2.72 -7.93 -8.15
CA LEU A 109 2.78 -7.39 -9.51
C LEU A 109 2.88 -5.86 -9.61
N LYS A 110 2.80 -5.12 -8.51
CA LYS A 110 2.98 -3.66 -8.55
C LYS A 110 4.41 -3.30 -8.94
N GLY A 111 4.55 -2.38 -9.90
CA GLY A 111 5.82 -1.73 -10.23
C GLY A 111 6.28 -0.80 -9.11
N TRP A 112 7.60 -0.73 -8.92
CA TRP A 112 8.19 0.04 -7.81
C TRP A 112 8.04 1.55 -7.97
N GLN A 113 8.32 2.06 -9.14
CA GLN A 113 8.49 3.51 -9.34
C GLN A 113 7.22 4.25 -9.75
N GLU A 114 6.16 3.55 -10.13
CA GLU A 114 5.01 4.18 -10.75
C GLU A 114 3.74 4.09 -9.92
N THR A 115 2.82 5.01 -10.21
CA THR A 115 1.51 5.09 -9.57
C THR A 115 0.53 4.04 -10.08
N ASP A 116 0.93 3.28 -11.12
CA ASP A 116 0.15 2.16 -11.64
C ASP A 116 1.02 0.88 -11.74
N PHE A 117 0.71 -0.03 -12.65
CA PHE A 117 1.32 -1.36 -12.75
C PHE A 117 2.58 -1.42 -13.60
N SER A 118 3.25 -0.31 -13.85
CA SER A 118 4.48 -0.27 -14.64
C SER A 118 5.73 0.02 -13.79
N GLY A 119 6.90 -0.29 -14.29
CA GLY A 119 8.19 -0.03 -13.64
C GLY A 119 9.22 -1.13 -13.88
N ASP A 120 10.48 -0.83 -13.61
CA ASP A 120 11.61 -1.77 -13.82
C ASP A 120 11.70 -2.86 -12.75
N PHE A 121 11.03 -2.67 -11.63
CA PHE A 121 10.96 -3.60 -10.52
C PHE A 121 9.51 -3.88 -10.19
N TYR A 122 9.14 -5.17 -10.21
CA TYR A 122 7.82 -5.65 -9.84
C TYR A 122 7.88 -6.41 -8.52
N TYR A 123 7.00 -6.07 -7.60
CA TYR A 123 6.94 -6.76 -6.32
C TYR A 123 6.45 -8.20 -6.51
N MET A 124 7.29 -9.14 -6.12
CA MET A 124 7.01 -10.56 -6.11
C MET A 124 6.76 -11.01 -4.69
N TRP A 125 5.58 -11.50 -4.39
CA TRP A 125 5.32 -12.23 -3.17
C TRP A 125 5.18 -13.72 -3.52
N ASP A 126 5.96 -14.56 -2.85
CA ASP A 126 5.95 -15.99 -3.06
C ASP A 126 5.19 -16.70 -1.94
N PRO A 127 3.93 -17.12 -2.18
CA PRO A 127 3.11 -17.75 -1.14
C PRO A 127 3.67 -19.09 -0.67
N LEU A 128 4.52 -19.76 -1.46
CA LEU A 128 5.16 -21.01 -1.09
C LEU A 128 6.33 -20.81 -0.12
N LYS A 129 6.82 -19.57 0.00
CA LYS A 129 7.88 -19.18 0.93
C LYS A 129 7.38 -18.39 2.12
N ALA A 130 6.16 -17.86 2.04
CA ALA A 130 5.56 -17.12 3.14
C ALA A 130 5.59 -17.98 4.43
N GLY A 131 6.18 -17.41 5.48
CA GLY A 131 6.33 -18.10 6.76
C GLY A 131 7.42 -19.16 6.85
N SER A 132 8.02 -19.60 5.76
CA SER A 132 9.08 -20.63 5.78
C SER A 132 10.48 -20.05 5.67
N ASP A 133 10.64 -18.92 5.01
CA ASP A 133 11.94 -18.30 4.71
C ASP A 133 12.26 -17.06 5.59
N GLY A 134 11.40 -16.76 6.56
CA GLY A 134 11.62 -15.78 7.63
C GLY A 134 11.60 -14.31 7.20
N ASN A 135 11.74 -14.00 5.91
CA ASN A 135 11.87 -12.64 5.39
C ASN A 135 10.87 -12.32 4.25
N GLU A 136 9.97 -13.24 3.95
CA GLU A 136 8.84 -12.97 3.06
C GLU A 136 7.68 -12.40 3.87
N SER A 137 6.93 -11.47 3.26
CA SER A 137 5.74 -10.90 3.88
C SER A 137 4.71 -11.98 4.23
N TRP A 138 4.12 -11.88 5.42
CA TRP A 138 3.02 -12.73 5.85
C TRP A 138 1.67 -12.30 5.27
N THR A 139 1.53 -11.01 4.99
CA THR A 139 0.30 -10.42 4.49
C THR A 139 0.22 -10.37 2.97
N GLY A 140 1.34 -10.60 2.27
CA GLY A 140 1.46 -10.37 0.83
C GLY A 140 1.75 -8.93 0.46
N TYR A 141 1.78 -8.02 1.43
CA TYR A 141 2.03 -6.60 1.25
C TYR A 141 3.37 -6.18 1.85
N ASN A 142 3.93 -5.11 1.33
CA ASN A 142 5.05 -4.40 1.94
C ASN A 142 4.82 -2.89 1.83
N TYR A 143 5.50 -2.11 2.67
CA TYR A 143 5.53 -0.67 2.49
C TYR A 143 6.48 -0.27 1.36
N ARG A 144 6.01 0.62 0.50
CA ARG A 144 6.84 1.36 -0.43
C ARG A 144 7.28 2.69 0.19
N LYS A 145 6.39 3.30 0.96
CA LYS A 145 6.62 4.54 1.68
C LYS A 145 7.77 4.36 2.67
N LEU A 146 8.63 5.38 2.79
CA LEU A 146 9.83 5.38 3.62
C LEU A 146 10.88 4.34 3.22
N VAL A 147 10.78 3.77 2.03
CA VAL A 147 11.79 2.86 1.49
C VAL A 147 12.43 3.51 0.27
N SER A 148 13.76 3.58 0.25
CA SER A 148 14.49 4.18 -0.85
C SER A 148 14.28 3.45 -2.17
N LEU A 149 14.24 4.21 -3.25
CA LEU A 149 14.22 3.70 -4.62
C LEU A 149 15.60 3.21 -5.07
N THR A 150 16.65 3.68 -4.44
CA THR A 150 18.02 3.28 -4.76
C THR A 150 18.37 2.01 -3.99
N PRO A 151 18.81 0.94 -4.66
CA PRO A 151 19.30 -0.23 -3.95
C PRO A 151 20.50 0.14 -3.08
N TYR A 152 20.40 -0.13 -1.79
CA TYR A 152 21.53 0.07 -0.89
C TYR A 152 22.41 -1.17 -0.82
N GLN A 153 23.71 -0.91 -0.69
CA GLN A 153 24.61 -1.95 -0.25
C GLN A 153 24.60 -1.98 1.28
N GLY A 154 24.21 -3.11 1.84
CA GLY A 154 24.23 -3.31 3.28
C GLY A 154 23.04 -2.67 4.03
N TRP A 155 23.29 -2.29 5.28
CA TRP A 155 22.30 -1.84 6.27
C TRP A 155 22.08 -0.32 6.27
N GLN A 156 22.57 0.40 5.29
CA GLN A 156 22.50 1.86 5.26
C GLN A 156 21.29 2.36 4.50
N SER A 157 20.61 3.36 5.02
CA SER A 157 19.59 4.14 4.34
C SER A 157 19.95 5.63 4.41
N VAL A 158 19.78 6.35 3.31
CA VAL A 158 19.94 7.82 3.26
C VAL A 158 18.60 8.53 3.41
N GLU A 159 17.50 7.78 3.56
CA GLU A 159 16.17 8.35 3.72
C GLU A 159 16.02 8.99 5.10
N ASP A 160 15.50 10.20 5.12
CA ASP A 160 15.11 10.87 6.35
C ASP A 160 13.77 10.32 6.85
N TYR A 161 13.69 10.07 8.15
CA TYR A 161 12.43 9.71 8.79
C TYR A 161 11.70 10.97 9.23
N PRO A 162 10.49 11.24 8.73
CA PRO A 162 9.72 12.40 9.15
C PRO A 162 9.26 12.23 10.60
N ILE A 163 9.68 13.14 11.48
CA ILE A 163 9.23 13.17 12.88
C ILE A 163 7.86 13.83 12.96
N ILE A 164 7.71 14.98 12.28
CA ILE A 164 6.45 15.71 12.14
C ILE A 164 6.43 16.29 10.72
N ARG A 165 5.29 16.23 10.07
CA ARG A 165 5.09 16.87 8.77
C ARG A 165 3.77 17.62 8.71
N TYR A 166 3.66 18.56 7.78
CA TYR A 166 2.51 19.45 7.68
C TYR A 166 1.16 18.72 7.58
N ALA A 167 1.10 17.58 6.91
CA ALA A 167 -0.10 16.76 6.84
C ALA A 167 -0.61 16.31 8.22
N GLU A 168 0.29 15.97 9.15
CA GLU A 168 -0.09 15.63 10.52
C GLU A 168 -0.69 16.83 11.26
N VAL A 169 -0.12 18.02 11.06
CA VAL A 169 -0.65 19.26 11.64
C VAL A 169 -2.06 19.54 11.13
N LEU A 170 -2.29 19.42 9.80
CA LEU A 170 -3.61 19.61 9.20
C LEU A 170 -4.63 18.61 9.73
N LEU A 171 -4.27 17.34 9.84
CA LEU A 171 -5.15 16.30 10.35
C LEU A 171 -5.47 16.46 11.83
N THR A 172 -4.47 16.84 12.64
CA THR A 172 -4.67 17.13 14.06
C THR A 172 -5.57 18.36 14.27
N TYR A 173 -5.35 19.39 13.47
CA TYR A 173 -6.22 20.56 13.45
C TYR A 173 -7.65 20.21 13.06
N ALA A 174 -7.83 19.44 11.98
CA ALA A 174 -9.15 19.02 11.49
C ALA A 174 -9.89 18.20 12.56
N GLU A 175 -9.23 17.22 13.17
CA GLU A 175 -9.85 16.38 14.22
C GLU A 175 -10.25 17.20 15.46
N ALA A 176 -9.35 18.01 15.98
CA ALA A 176 -9.62 18.89 17.13
C ALA A 176 -10.77 19.86 16.84
N ARG A 177 -10.81 20.41 15.62
CA ARG A 177 -11.87 21.34 15.22
C ARG A 177 -13.23 20.64 15.10
N VAL A 178 -13.29 19.46 14.49
CA VAL A 178 -14.55 18.68 14.44
C VAL A 178 -15.04 18.33 15.83
N GLN A 179 -14.14 17.96 16.75
CA GLN A 179 -14.50 17.67 18.13
C GLN A 179 -15.16 18.88 18.84
N ASN A 180 -14.64 20.07 18.63
CA ASN A 180 -15.08 21.26 19.33
C ASN A 180 -16.22 22.02 18.62
N ASN A 181 -16.17 22.13 17.30
CA ASN A 181 -17.03 22.99 16.51
C ASN A 181 -17.93 22.26 15.49
N GLY A 182 -17.69 20.95 15.27
CA GLY A 182 -18.32 20.21 14.19
C GLY A 182 -17.67 20.46 12.83
N TRP A 183 -18.37 20.06 11.78
CA TRP A 183 -17.93 20.20 10.39
C TRP A 183 -18.09 21.63 9.90
N ASP A 184 -17.04 22.22 9.38
CA ASP A 184 -17.05 23.57 8.83
C ASP A 184 -16.04 23.73 7.68
N GLU A 185 -16.04 24.92 7.04
CA GLU A 185 -15.16 25.26 5.92
C GLU A 185 -13.67 25.11 6.24
N LYS A 186 -13.26 25.37 7.49
CA LYS A 186 -11.84 25.27 7.88
C LYS A 186 -11.37 23.83 7.94
N VAL A 187 -12.25 22.91 8.37
CA VAL A 187 -11.99 21.48 8.31
C VAL A 187 -11.90 21.03 6.86
N GLN A 188 -12.84 21.49 6.02
CA GLN A 188 -12.84 21.15 4.58
C GLN A 188 -11.55 21.60 3.91
N HIS A 189 -11.10 22.85 4.15
CA HIS A 189 -9.84 23.36 3.59
C HIS A 189 -8.65 22.50 4.01
N ALA A 190 -8.52 22.19 5.29
CA ALA A 190 -7.41 21.36 5.78
C ALA A 190 -7.36 19.97 5.13
N LEU A 191 -8.50 19.34 4.92
CA LEU A 191 -8.58 18.05 4.27
C LEU A 191 -8.41 18.14 2.74
N ASN A 192 -8.96 19.17 2.13
CA ASN A 192 -8.82 19.38 0.68
C ASN A 192 -7.37 19.67 0.29
N ASP A 193 -6.60 20.40 1.09
CA ASP A 193 -5.15 20.59 0.87
C ASP A 193 -4.41 19.25 0.75
N LEU A 194 -4.80 18.25 1.57
CA LEU A 194 -4.23 16.90 1.48
C LEU A 194 -4.70 16.15 0.23
N ARG A 195 -6.00 16.27 -0.09
CA ARG A 195 -6.63 15.58 -1.22
C ARG A 195 -6.17 16.13 -2.56
N ASP A 196 -6.05 17.45 -2.68
CA ASP A 196 -5.56 18.11 -3.89
C ASP A 196 -4.16 17.65 -4.27
N ARG A 197 -3.27 17.52 -3.29
CA ARG A 197 -1.92 16.98 -3.49
C ARG A 197 -1.93 15.57 -4.11
N CYS A 198 -2.95 14.78 -3.78
CA CYS A 198 -3.10 13.38 -4.20
C CYS A 198 -4.02 13.22 -5.41
N GLY A 199 -4.57 14.30 -5.96
CA GLY A 199 -5.53 14.25 -7.05
C GLY A 199 -6.87 13.63 -6.65
N MET A 200 -7.22 13.68 -5.36
CA MET A 200 -8.48 13.16 -4.84
C MET A 200 -9.57 14.23 -4.85
N PRO A 201 -10.84 13.85 -5.03
CA PRO A 201 -11.95 14.80 -4.96
C PRO A 201 -12.07 15.46 -3.59
N ASN A 202 -12.58 16.69 -3.59
CA ASN A 202 -12.86 17.43 -2.38
C ASN A 202 -13.79 16.66 -1.44
N VAL A 203 -13.63 16.90 -0.13
CA VAL A 203 -14.52 16.36 0.89
C VAL A 203 -15.94 16.92 0.74
N PRO A 204 -16.99 16.22 1.26
CA PRO A 204 -18.37 16.70 1.21
C PRO A 204 -18.54 18.07 1.87
N ASN A 205 -19.45 18.88 1.34
CA ASN A 205 -19.75 20.22 1.89
C ASN A 205 -20.45 20.17 3.26
N SER A 206 -21.08 19.05 3.60
CA SER A 206 -21.81 18.90 4.87
C SER A 206 -21.68 17.48 5.37
N LEU A 207 -21.36 17.33 6.65
CA LEU A 207 -21.32 16.05 7.37
C LEU A 207 -21.84 16.23 8.79
N SER A 208 -22.43 15.18 9.36
CA SER A 208 -22.63 15.10 10.79
C SER A 208 -21.28 15.05 11.50
N LYS A 209 -21.26 15.39 12.78
CA LYS A 209 -20.02 15.36 13.59
C LYS A 209 -19.38 13.97 13.57
N ASP A 210 -20.16 12.92 13.73
CA ASP A 210 -19.65 11.54 13.77
C ASP A 210 -19.07 11.11 12.41
N ALA A 211 -19.78 11.39 11.31
CA ALA A 211 -19.29 11.11 9.96
C ALA A 211 -18.03 11.93 9.63
N ALA A 212 -17.93 13.16 10.12
CA ALA A 212 -16.76 14.00 9.97
C ALA A 212 -15.55 13.43 10.72
N LEU A 213 -15.74 12.95 11.94
CA LEU A 213 -14.67 12.30 12.72
C LEU A 213 -14.18 11.02 12.07
N GLU A 214 -15.11 10.21 11.58
CA GLU A 214 -14.77 8.99 10.86
C GLU A 214 -13.94 9.31 9.60
N LEU A 215 -14.36 10.30 8.81
CA LEU A 215 -13.63 10.74 7.63
C LEU A 215 -12.23 11.24 7.98
N VAL A 216 -12.10 12.14 8.96
CA VAL A 216 -10.78 12.68 9.38
C VAL A 216 -9.86 11.57 9.87
N ARG A 217 -10.37 10.63 10.67
CA ARG A 217 -9.59 9.50 11.18
C ARG A 217 -9.13 8.56 10.06
N ASN A 218 -10.00 8.30 9.08
CA ASN A 218 -9.58 7.50 7.93
C ASN A 218 -8.55 8.25 7.06
N GLU A 219 -8.72 9.55 6.81
CA GLU A 219 -7.70 10.36 6.13
C GLU A 219 -6.36 10.31 6.88
N ARG A 220 -6.38 10.41 8.21
CA ARG A 220 -5.19 10.28 9.06
C ARG A 220 -4.53 8.92 8.90
N ARG A 221 -5.32 7.86 8.95
CA ARG A 221 -4.84 6.47 8.82
C ARG A 221 -4.10 6.23 7.51
N ILE A 222 -4.66 6.65 6.38
CA ILE A 222 -4.06 6.43 5.07
C ILE A 222 -2.93 7.40 4.77
N GLU A 223 -3.05 8.66 5.22
CA GLU A 223 -2.03 9.69 5.00
C GLU A 223 -0.76 9.42 5.80
N LEU A 224 -0.88 9.01 7.05
CA LEU A 224 0.24 8.79 7.98
C LEU A 224 0.65 7.31 8.09
N ALA A 225 0.19 6.46 7.19
CA ALA A 225 0.58 5.05 7.14
C ALA A 225 2.13 4.90 7.19
N ALA A 226 2.64 4.01 8.04
CA ALA A 226 4.05 3.74 8.31
C ALA A 226 4.82 4.86 9.05
N GLU A 227 4.19 5.94 9.51
CA GLU A 227 4.86 7.05 10.19
C GLU A 227 4.79 6.96 11.73
N GLY A 228 4.28 5.87 12.27
CA GLY A 228 4.26 5.62 13.72
C GLY A 228 3.07 6.24 14.47
N HIS A 229 1.98 6.54 13.75
CA HIS A 229 0.73 7.10 14.27
C HIS A 229 -0.38 6.06 14.36
#